data_24a90cc9c9a50e44641ab04006c97c26
#
_entry.id   24a90cc9c9a50e44641ab04006c97c26
#
_cell.length_a   1.000
_cell.length_b   1.000
_cell.length_c   1.000
_cell.angle_alpha   90.00
_cell.angle_beta   90.00
_cell.angle_gamma   90.00
#
_symmetry.space_group_name_H-M   'P 1'
#
loop_
_entity.id
_entity.type
_entity.pdbx_description
1 polymer ?
#
loop_
_entity_poly.entity_id
_entity_poly.type
_entity_poly.pdbx_seq_one_letter_code
_entity_poly.pdbx_strand_id
1 'polypeptide(L)'
;EACRERAREWGLDVDRARDVVRSLLRDALAEPVDDPPSLADLADEHRAVDRLLAFRADTVETFVARLAAAAGSTTVNTYVLDPAAMAATGVRLADVEDHLDRVTAICYVDEPAAARERLRAVGERVALPVDAGISLDPDLVGSEADFRALVDAALDETDGEVSAYHHGLVTEAQLDWIERVLG
;
A
#
# COMPACT_ATOMS: atom_id res chain seq x y z
N GLU A 1 7.71 -17.29 17.77
CA GLU A 1 6.93 -18.06 18.77
C GLU A 1 5.66 -17.28 19.14
N ALA A 2 5.75 -16.02 19.57
CA ALA A 2 4.60 -15.20 19.97
C ALA A 2 3.50 -15.07 18.89
N CYS A 3 3.87 -14.88 17.60
CA CYS A 3 2.87 -14.82 16.52
C CYS A 3 2.09 -16.13 16.33
N ARG A 4 2.75 -17.28 16.53
CA ARG A 4 2.07 -18.59 16.46
C ARG A 4 1.14 -18.83 17.64
N GLU A 5 1.51 -18.35 18.82
CA GLU A 5 0.69 -18.43 20.04
C GLU A 5 -0.58 -17.59 19.87
N ARG A 6 -0.44 -16.33 19.47
CA ARG A 6 -1.58 -15.45 19.16
C ARG A 6 -2.48 -16.04 18.06
N ALA A 7 -1.90 -16.62 17.01
CA ALA A 7 -2.68 -17.27 15.95
C ALA A 7 -3.52 -18.44 16.48
N ARG A 8 -2.98 -19.24 17.42
CA ARG A 8 -3.72 -20.33 18.07
C ARG A 8 -4.85 -19.79 18.97
N GLU A 9 -4.59 -18.74 19.76
CA GLU A 9 -5.60 -18.06 20.57
C GLU A 9 -6.74 -17.54 19.71
N TRP A 10 -6.40 -17.06 18.51
CA TRP A 10 -7.36 -16.59 17.51
C TRP A 10 -8.07 -17.73 16.75
N GLY A 11 -7.71 -18.99 17.03
CA GLY A 11 -8.25 -20.19 16.40
C GLY A 11 -7.81 -20.38 14.94
N LEU A 12 -6.66 -19.80 14.55
CA LEU A 12 -6.08 -19.96 13.24
C LEU A 12 -5.12 -21.17 13.23
N ASP A 13 -5.42 -22.15 12.37
CA ASP A 13 -4.49 -23.22 12.02
C ASP A 13 -3.51 -22.71 10.96
N VAL A 14 -2.35 -22.23 11.42
CA VAL A 14 -1.31 -21.64 10.57
C VAL A 14 -0.76 -22.65 9.57
N ASP A 15 -0.62 -23.90 9.95
CA ASP A 15 -0.03 -24.95 9.07
C ASP A 15 -1.02 -25.26 7.95
N ARG A 16 -2.30 -25.40 8.26
CA ARG A 16 -3.34 -25.57 7.25
C ARG A 16 -3.44 -24.37 6.31
N ALA A 17 -3.44 -23.13 6.83
CA ALA A 17 -3.48 -21.92 6.03
C ALA A 17 -2.29 -21.85 5.07
N ARG A 18 -1.07 -22.15 5.56
CA ARG A 18 0.14 -22.22 4.75
C ARG A 18 0.04 -23.25 3.63
N ASP A 19 -0.49 -24.42 3.92
CA ASP A 19 -0.57 -25.50 2.94
C ASP A 19 -1.60 -25.16 1.84
N VAL A 20 -2.71 -24.52 2.19
CA VAL A 20 -3.67 -23.97 1.21
C VAL A 20 -3.01 -22.91 0.33
N VAL A 21 -2.37 -21.91 0.90
CA VAL A 21 -1.67 -20.86 0.13
C VAL A 21 -0.59 -21.45 -0.79
N ARG A 22 0.18 -22.42 -0.32
CA ARG A 22 1.19 -23.11 -1.16
C ARG A 22 0.57 -23.86 -2.32
N SER A 23 -0.58 -24.49 -2.12
CA SER A 23 -1.29 -25.18 -3.21
C SER A 23 -1.72 -24.17 -4.26
N LEU A 24 -2.41 -23.09 -3.85
CA LEU A 24 -2.88 -22.05 -4.74
C LEU A 24 -1.73 -21.40 -5.55
N LEU A 25 -0.62 -21.09 -4.89
CA LEU A 25 0.57 -20.56 -5.59
C LEU A 25 1.17 -21.56 -6.57
N ARG A 26 1.20 -22.85 -6.23
CA ARG A 26 1.71 -23.88 -7.14
C ARG A 26 0.80 -24.02 -8.37
N ASP A 27 -0.50 -24.02 -8.18
CA ASP A 27 -1.47 -24.14 -9.24
C ASP A 27 -1.41 -22.91 -10.18
N ALA A 28 -1.32 -21.70 -9.63
CA ALA A 28 -1.14 -20.46 -10.40
C ALA A 28 0.19 -20.42 -11.19
N LEU A 29 1.27 -21.01 -10.66
CA LEU A 29 2.55 -21.09 -11.37
C LEU A 29 2.60 -22.21 -12.41
N ALA A 30 1.80 -23.26 -12.24
CA ALA A 30 1.75 -24.38 -13.18
C ALA A 30 0.95 -24.06 -14.45
N GLU A 31 -0.12 -23.30 -14.30
CA GLU A 31 -0.98 -22.87 -15.40
C GLU A 31 -1.18 -21.33 -15.28
N PRO A 32 -0.31 -20.52 -15.92
CA PRO A 32 -0.49 -19.07 -15.93
C PRO A 32 -1.86 -18.71 -16.51
N VAL A 33 -2.65 -18.00 -15.73
CA VAL A 33 -3.96 -17.48 -16.15
C VAL A 33 -3.83 -16.00 -16.52
N ASP A 34 -4.54 -15.58 -17.55
CA ASP A 34 -4.52 -14.17 -18.00
C ASP A 34 -5.15 -13.25 -16.95
N ASP A 35 -6.09 -13.77 -16.14
CA ASP A 35 -6.76 -13.03 -15.07
C ASP A 35 -6.74 -13.90 -13.78
N PRO A 36 -5.71 -13.78 -12.96
CA PRO A 36 -5.61 -14.55 -11.73
C PRO A 36 -6.66 -14.09 -10.71
N PRO A 37 -7.24 -15.03 -9.92
CA PRO A 37 -8.22 -14.67 -8.89
C PRO A 37 -7.62 -13.68 -7.88
N SER A 38 -8.42 -12.71 -7.48
CA SER A 38 -8.02 -11.78 -6.43
C SER A 38 -7.91 -12.50 -5.07
N LEU A 39 -7.22 -11.87 -4.12
CA LEU A 39 -7.19 -12.41 -2.75
C LEU A 39 -8.57 -12.43 -2.08
N ALA A 40 -9.49 -11.55 -2.48
CA ALA A 40 -10.87 -11.56 -2.02
C ALA A 40 -11.58 -12.82 -2.53
N ASP A 41 -11.47 -13.13 -3.82
CA ASP A 41 -12.05 -14.35 -4.40
C ASP A 41 -11.51 -15.61 -3.72
N LEU A 42 -10.19 -15.66 -3.48
CA LEU A 42 -9.55 -16.77 -2.75
C LEU A 42 -10.00 -16.86 -1.29
N ALA A 43 -10.29 -15.75 -0.63
CA ALA A 43 -10.81 -15.74 0.73
C ALA A 43 -12.25 -16.27 0.78
N ASP A 44 -13.07 -15.90 -0.19
CA ASP A 44 -14.46 -16.39 -0.32
C ASP A 44 -14.51 -17.90 -0.57
N GLU A 45 -13.61 -18.42 -1.38
CA GLU A 45 -13.52 -19.86 -1.69
C GLU A 45 -12.85 -20.68 -0.59
N HIS A 46 -11.89 -20.08 0.14
CA HIS A 46 -11.03 -20.78 1.09
C HIS A 46 -11.07 -20.17 2.49
N ARG A 47 -11.91 -20.71 3.37
CA ARG A 47 -12.01 -20.25 4.76
C ARG A 47 -10.66 -20.12 5.51
N ALA A 48 -9.65 -20.91 5.14
CA ALA A 48 -8.32 -20.80 5.75
C ALA A 48 -7.59 -19.53 5.32
N VAL A 49 -7.80 -19.08 4.08
CA VAL A 49 -7.26 -17.81 3.55
C VAL A 49 -8.00 -16.65 4.19
N ASP A 50 -9.33 -16.67 4.21
CA ASP A 50 -10.15 -15.66 4.89
C ASP A 50 -9.69 -15.43 6.33
N ARG A 51 -9.57 -16.50 7.13
CA ARG A 51 -9.10 -16.41 8.51
C ARG A 51 -7.66 -15.90 8.65
N LEU A 52 -6.78 -16.24 7.71
CA LEU A 52 -5.42 -15.72 7.68
C LEU A 52 -5.40 -14.21 7.42
N LEU A 53 -6.18 -13.75 6.46
CA LEU A 53 -6.29 -12.31 6.15
C LEU A 53 -6.90 -11.53 7.31
N ALA A 54 -7.97 -12.05 7.92
CA ALA A 54 -8.59 -11.44 9.08
C ALA A 54 -7.63 -11.37 10.29
N PHE A 55 -6.87 -12.43 10.57
CA PHE A 55 -5.84 -12.44 11.62
C PHE A 55 -4.71 -11.41 11.34
N ARG A 56 -4.31 -11.26 10.08
CA ARG A 56 -3.32 -10.24 9.69
C ARG A 56 -3.86 -8.84 9.91
N ALA A 57 -5.11 -8.57 9.52
CA ALA A 57 -5.76 -7.28 9.70
C ALA A 57 -5.85 -6.90 11.19
N ASP A 58 -6.34 -7.79 12.07
CA ASP A 58 -6.37 -7.59 13.53
C ASP A 58 -4.96 -7.33 14.12
N THR A 59 -3.95 -8.01 13.60
CA THR A 59 -2.57 -7.82 14.05
C THR A 59 -2.02 -6.46 13.65
N VAL A 60 -2.28 -6.02 12.42
CA VAL A 60 -1.84 -4.71 11.90
C VAL A 60 -2.58 -3.58 12.60
N GLU A 61 -3.91 -3.66 12.74
CA GLU A 61 -4.72 -2.69 13.49
C GLU A 61 -4.18 -2.51 14.91
N THR A 62 -3.98 -3.62 15.65
CA THR A 62 -3.42 -3.57 17.01
C THR A 62 -2.03 -2.92 17.03
N PHE A 63 -1.20 -3.18 16.03
CA PHE A 63 0.14 -2.59 15.94
C PHE A 63 0.06 -1.09 15.66
N VAL A 64 -0.75 -0.67 14.70
CA VAL A 64 -0.94 0.74 14.33
C VAL A 64 -1.52 1.53 15.50
N ALA A 65 -2.54 1.00 16.20
CA ALA A 65 -3.11 1.63 17.40
C ALA A 65 -2.06 1.86 18.49
N ARG A 66 -1.18 0.87 18.75
CA ARG A 66 -0.09 1.01 19.72
C ARG A 66 0.98 2.00 19.26
N LEU A 67 1.29 2.01 17.96
CA LEU A 67 2.22 2.97 17.38
C LEU A 67 1.69 4.40 17.54
N ALA A 68 0.43 4.64 17.19
CA ALA A 68 -0.23 5.93 17.35
C ALA A 68 -0.23 6.40 18.81
N ALA A 69 -0.57 5.52 19.74
CA ALA A 69 -0.53 5.82 21.18
C ALA A 69 0.88 6.17 21.67
N ALA A 70 1.93 5.61 21.08
CA ALA A 70 3.32 5.87 21.45
C ALA A 70 3.90 7.09 20.72
N ALA A 71 3.37 7.47 19.57
CA ALA A 71 3.85 8.57 18.73
C ALA A 71 3.62 9.95 19.37
N GLY A 72 2.64 10.10 20.26
CA GLY A 72 2.32 11.36 20.94
C GLY A 72 1.89 12.43 19.95
N SER A 73 2.72 13.45 19.73
CA SER A 73 2.45 14.54 18.77
C SER A 73 3.09 14.32 17.39
N THR A 74 3.71 13.16 17.17
CA THR A 74 4.32 12.83 15.87
C THR A 74 3.24 12.31 14.92
N THR A 75 3.23 12.83 13.70
CA THR A 75 2.31 12.40 12.63
C THR A 75 2.49 10.91 12.33
N VAL A 76 1.40 10.17 12.35
CA VAL A 76 1.35 8.75 11.98
C VAL A 76 0.76 8.63 10.58
N ASN A 77 1.53 8.05 9.67
CA ASN A 77 1.19 7.92 8.26
C ASN A 77 1.33 6.46 7.80
N THR A 78 0.56 6.05 6.80
CA THR A 78 0.74 4.77 6.11
C THR A 78 0.86 4.96 4.61
N TYR A 79 1.65 4.09 3.97
CA TYR A 79 1.82 4.08 2.52
C TYR A 79 0.86 3.10 1.87
N VAL A 80 0.21 3.53 0.80
CA VAL A 80 -0.75 2.75 0.02
C VAL A 80 -0.24 2.62 -1.41
N LEU A 81 0.16 1.42 -1.81
CA LEU A 81 0.55 1.12 -3.20
C LEU A 81 -0.67 0.94 -4.08
N ASP A 82 -1.49 -0.03 -3.71
CA ASP A 82 -2.75 -0.35 -4.38
C ASP A 82 -3.77 -0.73 -3.31
N PRO A 83 -4.89 0.00 -3.20
CA PRO A 83 -5.91 -0.30 -2.20
C PRO A 83 -6.45 -1.73 -2.26
N ALA A 84 -6.52 -2.34 -3.44
CA ALA A 84 -6.97 -3.72 -3.58
C ALA A 84 -5.92 -4.73 -3.08
N ALA A 85 -4.63 -4.45 -3.31
CA ALA A 85 -3.53 -5.29 -2.83
C ALA A 85 -3.24 -5.12 -1.33
N MET A 86 -3.68 -4.03 -0.70
CA MET A 86 -3.45 -3.75 0.72
C MET A 86 -4.02 -4.82 1.64
N ALA A 87 -5.16 -5.43 1.29
CA ALA A 87 -5.75 -6.53 2.05
C ALA A 87 -4.76 -7.70 2.23
N ALA A 88 -3.89 -7.96 1.24
CA ALA A 88 -2.84 -8.97 1.33
C ALA A 88 -1.78 -8.64 2.37
N THR A 89 -1.51 -7.36 2.61
CA THR A 89 -0.54 -6.92 3.62
C THR A 89 -1.12 -6.92 5.04
N GLY A 90 -2.44 -7.05 5.17
CA GLY A 90 -3.19 -6.95 6.42
C GLY A 90 -3.60 -5.51 6.76
N VAL A 91 -3.31 -4.55 5.91
CA VAL A 91 -3.79 -3.17 6.07
C VAL A 91 -5.18 -3.06 5.45
N ARG A 92 -6.19 -2.89 6.30
CA ARG A 92 -7.52 -2.44 5.90
C ARG A 92 -7.64 -1.00 6.34
N LEU A 93 -7.72 -0.08 5.39
CA LEU A 93 -7.71 1.36 5.70
C LEU A 93 -8.81 1.74 6.68
N ALA A 94 -10.02 1.21 6.50
CA ALA A 94 -11.14 1.46 7.41
C ALA A 94 -10.90 0.99 8.87
N ASP A 95 -10.03 -0.02 9.08
CA ASP A 95 -9.75 -0.55 10.43
C ASP A 95 -8.65 0.26 11.13
N VAL A 96 -7.78 0.96 10.36
CA VAL A 96 -6.64 1.71 10.91
C VAL A 96 -6.80 3.23 10.83
N GLU A 97 -7.79 3.73 10.11
CA GLU A 97 -8.01 5.14 9.84
C GLU A 97 -8.05 6.00 11.11
N ASP A 98 -8.75 5.55 12.15
CA ASP A 98 -8.85 6.25 13.45
C ASP A 98 -7.50 6.41 14.18
N HIS A 99 -6.46 5.74 13.72
CA HIS A 99 -5.12 5.73 14.30
C HIS A 99 -4.08 6.45 13.45
N LEU A 100 -4.50 7.02 12.32
CA LEU A 100 -3.64 7.70 11.37
C LEU A 100 -3.99 9.18 11.29
N ASP A 101 -3.00 10.01 11.00
CA ASP A 101 -3.20 11.44 10.73
C ASP A 101 -3.34 11.71 9.23
N ARG A 102 -2.74 10.87 8.39
CA ARG A 102 -2.76 10.96 6.94
C ARG A 102 -2.39 9.64 6.25
N VAL A 103 -2.58 9.59 4.95
CA VAL A 103 -2.24 8.43 4.11
C VAL A 103 -1.41 8.91 2.92
N THR A 104 -0.34 8.21 2.56
CA THR A 104 0.43 8.51 1.35
C THR A 104 0.13 7.48 0.26
N ALA A 105 -0.48 7.91 -0.83
CA ALA A 105 -0.65 7.11 -2.04
C ALA A 105 0.68 7.05 -2.82
N ILE A 106 1.20 5.85 -3.03
CA ILE A 106 2.42 5.64 -3.80
C ILE A 106 2.06 5.53 -5.28
N CYS A 107 2.49 6.53 -6.05
CA CYS A 107 2.27 6.61 -7.49
C CYS A 107 3.49 6.07 -8.25
N TYR A 108 3.61 4.74 -8.34
CA TYR A 108 4.60 4.06 -9.19
C TYR A 108 4.01 3.89 -10.60
N VAL A 109 3.91 5.00 -11.29
CA VAL A 109 3.30 5.09 -12.61
C VAL A 109 4.11 6.07 -13.48
N ASP A 110 4.03 5.89 -14.79
CA ASP A 110 4.67 6.74 -15.81
C ASP A 110 3.68 7.75 -16.42
N GLU A 111 2.37 7.51 -16.27
CA GLU A 111 1.34 8.35 -16.87
C GLU A 111 0.64 9.23 -15.80
N PRO A 112 0.51 10.56 -16.04
CA PRO A 112 -0.20 11.49 -15.12
C PRO A 112 -1.65 11.10 -14.85
N ALA A 113 -2.34 10.51 -15.85
CA ALA A 113 -3.71 10.04 -15.69
C ALA A 113 -3.81 8.89 -14.68
N ALA A 114 -2.85 7.96 -14.69
CA ALA A 114 -2.78 6.85 -13.74
C ALA A 114 -2.48 7.35 -12.32
N ALA A 115 -1.66 8.41 -12.16
CA ALA A 115 -1.43 9.03 -10.87
C ALA A 115 -2.71 9.63 -10.29
N ARG A 116 -3.51 10.36 -11.10
CA ARG A 116 -4.82 10.90 -10.68
C ARG A 116 -5.78 9.80 -10.28
N GLU A 117 -5.89 8.74 -11.07
CA GLU A 117 -6.76 7.60 -10.77
C GLU A 117 -6.39 6.95 -9.44
N ARG A 118 -5.10 6.75 -9.18
CA ARG A 118 -4.62 6.16 -7.93
C ARG A 118 -4.94 7.04 -6.72
N LEU A 119 -4.71 8.34 -6.80
CA LEU A 119 -5.01 9.29 -5.73
C LEU A 119 -6.50 9.32 -5.42
N ARG A 120 -7.37 9.37 -6.45
CA ARG A 120 -8.83 9.27 -6.26
C ARG A 120 -9.22 7.95 -5.61
N ALA A 121 -8.69 6.83 -6.10
CA ALA A 121 -9.01 5.51 -5.55
C ALA A 121 -8.63 5.36 -4.07
N VAL A 122 -7.60 6.04 -3.60
CA VAL A 122 -7.24 6.12 -2.18
C VAL A 122 -8.18 7.08 -1.46
N GLY A 123 -8.36 8.31 -1.97
CA GLY A 123 -9.21 9.34 -1.37
C GLY A 123 -10.68 8.92 -1.19
N GLU A 124 -11.21 8.09 -2.10
CA GLU A 124 -12.56 7.52 -1.96
C GLU A 124 -12.71 6.50 -0.81
N ARG A 125 -11.60 6.05 -0.23
CA ARG A 125 -11.58 5.02 0.81
C ARG A 125 -11.24 5.52 2.20
N VAL A 126 -10.80 6.76 2.33
CA VAL A 126 -10.42 7.37 3.61
C VAL A 126 -10.96 8.78 3.73
N ALA A 127 -11.24 9.22 4.95
CA ALA A 127 -11.59 10.62 5.24
C ALA A 127 -10.37 11.46 5.64
N LEU A 128 -9.17 10.87 5.62
CA LEU A 128 -7.91 11.52 5.98
C LEU A 128 -7.31 12.29 4.81
N PRO A 129 -6.44 13.29 5.06
CA PRO A 129 -5.62 13.88 4.02
C PRO A 129 -4.78 12.81 3.30
N VAL A 130 -4.79 12.88 1.97
CA VAL A 130 -4.01 11.96 1.13
C VAL A 130 -2.80 12.71 0.59
N ASP A 131 -1.61 12.19 0.86
CA ASP A 131 -0.35 12.65 0.26
C ASP A 131 -0.03 11.85 -0.99
N ALA A 132 0.77 12.41 -1.88
CA ALA A 132 1.29 11.71 -3.05
C ALA A 132 2.79 11.40 -2.91
N GLY A 133 3.15 10.13 -3.10
CA GLY A 133 4.53 9.70 -3.25
C GLY A 133 4.86 9.39 -4.70
N ILE A 134 5.61 10.25 -5.39
CA ILE A 134 5.99 10.07 -6.80
C ILE A 134 7.31 9.33 -6.88
N SER A 135 7.36 8.25 -7.66
CA SER A 135 8.59 7.52 -7.93
C SER A 135 9.48 8.30 -8.90
N LEU A 136 10.79 8.30 -8.62
CA LEU A 136 11.83 8.76 -9.55
C LEU A 136 12.60 7.56 -10.16
N ASP A 137 11.99 6.40 -10.21
CA ASP A 137 12.57 5.26 -10.92
C ASP A 137 12.77 5.61 -12.40
N PRO A 138 13.99 5.49 -12.93
CA PRO A 138 14.29 5.83 -14.35
C PRO A 138 13.46 5.05 -15.37
N ASP A 139 12.93 3.87 -15.00
CA ASP A 139 12.05 3.08 -15.86
C ASP A 139 10.63 3.67 -15.94
N LEU A 140 10.25 4.54 -14.97
CA LEU A 140 8.96 5.21 -14.90
C LEU A 140 9.06 6.69 -15.29
N VAL A 141 10.15 7.36 -14.89
CA VAL A 141 10.33 8.81 -15.07
C VAL A 141 11.64 9.08 -15.79
N GLY A 142 11.55 9.23 -17.12
CA GLY A 142 12.69 9.37 -17.98
C GLY A 142 13.24 10.81 -18.10
N SER A 143 12.47 11.81 -17.71
CA SER A 143 12.85 13.23 -17.84
C SER A 143 12.25 14.11 -16.73
N GLU A 144 12.82 15.33 -16.56
CA GLU A 144 12.25 16.36 -15.68
C GLU A 144 10.82 16.74 -16.09
N ALA A 145 10.53 16.73 -17.39
CA ALA A 145 9.20 17.07 -17.90
C ALA A 145 8.17 16.01 -17.49
N ASP A 146 8.51 14.72 -17.50
CA ASP A 146 7.66 13.63 -17.05
C ASP A 146 7.43 13.73 -15.54
N PHE A 147 8.51 13.99 -14.77
CA PHE A 147 8.40 14.20 -13.33
C PHE A 147 7.47 15.36 -12.98
N ARG A 148 7.64 16.51 -13.64
CA ARG A 148 6.78 17.69 -13.47
C ARG A 148 5.31 17.38 -13.79
N ALA A 149 5.05 16.66 -14.89
CA ALA A 149 3.68 16.29 -15.25
C ALA A 149 3.01 15.38 -14.23
N LEU A 150 3.75 14.46 -13.60
CA LEU A 150 3.26 13.61 -12.52
C LEU A 150 3.00 14.43 -11.24
N VAL A 151 3.89 15.35 -10.89
CA VAL A 151 3.73 16.25 -9.73
C VAL A 151 2.52 17.15 -9.93
N ASP A 152 2.37 17.79 -11.08
CA ASP A 152 1.22 18.65 -11.42
C ASP A 152 -0.09 17.84 -11.32
N ALA A 153 -0.09 16.61 -11.85
CA ALA A 153 -1.24 15.70 -11.75
C ALA A 153 -1.58 15.33 -10.31
N ALA A 154 -0.58 15.16 -9.46
CA ALA A 154 -0.79 14.86 -8.05
C ALA A 154 -1.34 16.07 -7.29
N LEU A 155 -0.79 17.26 -7.52
CA LEU A 155 -1.25 18.51 -6.91
C LEU A 155 -2.69 18.87 -7.29
N ASP A 156 -3.14 18.47 -8.48
CA ASP A 156 -4.53 18.66 -8.92
C ASP A 156 -5.55 17.76 -8.16
N GLU A 157 -5.10 16.64 -7.63
CA GLU A 157 -5.99 15.61 -7.04
C GLU A 157 -5.85 15.47 -5.52
N THR A 158 -4.86 16.10 -4.89
CA THR A 158 -4.65 16.00 -3.44
C THR A 158 -4.50 17.37 -2.78
N ASP A 159 -5.10 17.49 -1.59
CA ASP A 159 -4.86 18.61 -0.67
C ASP A 159 -3.65 18.37 0.26
N GLY A 160 -3.01 17.20 0.13
CA GLY A 160 -1.86 16.78 0.92
C GLY A 160 -0.52 17.24 0.34
N GLU A 161 0.53 16.64 0.84
CA GLU A 161 1.90 16.90 0.40
C GLU A 161 2.28 16.01 -0.79
N VAL A 162 3.13 16.53 -1.68
CA VAL A 162 3.76 15.74 -2.74
C VAL A 162 5.23 15.51 -2.38
N SER A 163 5.65 14.26 -2.40
CA SER A 163 7.01 13.85 -2.08
C SER A 163 7.61 13.00 -3.19
N ALA A 164 8.92 13.17 -3.41
CA ALA A 164 9.70 12.34 -4.33
C ALA A 164 10.28 11.12 -3.60
N TYR A 165 10.18 9.96 -4.23
CA TYR A 165 10.58 8.65 -3.70
C TYR A 165 11.43 7.92 -4.76
N HIS A 166 12.57 7.41 -4.54
CA HIS A 166 13.42 6.98 -3.43
C HIS A 166 14.75 7.74 -3.40
N HIS A 167 15.02 8.48 -2.41
CA HIS A 167 16.25 9.26 -2.29
C HIS A 167 17.55 8.45 -2.51
N GLY A 168 17.60 7.19 -2.08
CA GLY A 168 18.81 6.36 -2.18
C GLY A 168 19.07 5.75 -3.58
N LEU A 169 18.17 5.94 -4.54
CA LEU A 169 18.24 5.35 -5.89
C LEU A 169 18.21 6.38 -7.01
N VAL A 170 18.18 7.68 -6.68
CA VAL A 170 18.14 8.77 -7.67
C VAL A 170 19.53 9.26 -8.03
N THR A 171 19.67 9.74 -9.25
CA THR A 171 20.89 10.38 -9.75
C THR A 171 20.99 11.83 -9.27
N GLU A 172 22.19 12.44 -9.34
CA GLU A 172 22.36 13.88 -9.05
C GLU A 172 21.43 14.74 -9.92
N ALA A 173 21.29 14.41 -11.22
CA ALA A 173 20.39 15.13 -12.10
C ALA A 173 18.92 15.06 -11.65
N GLN A 174 18.47 13.95 -11.12
CA GLN A 174 17.11 13.81 -10.57
C GLN A 174 16.94 14.57 -9.25
N LEU A 175 17.98 14.69 -8.43
CA LEU A 175 17.95 15.58 -7.26
C LEU A 175 17.75 17.05 -7.69
N ASP A 176 18.43 17.47 -8.76
CA ASP A 176 18.21 18.80 -9.34
C ASP A 176 16.77 18.98 -9.87
N TRP A 177 16.12 17.91 -10.38
CA TRP A 177 14.71 18.00 -10.77
C TRP A 177 13.79 18.21 -9.56
N ILE A 178 14.06 17.49 -8.46
CA ILE A 178 13.28 17.66 -7.22
C ILE A 178 13.35 19.11 -6.76
N GLU A 179 14.55 19.69 -6.71
CA GLU A 179 14.75 21.09 -6.30
C GLU A 179 13.98 22.08 -7.21
N ARG A 180 14.00 21.84 -8.53
CA ARG A 180 13.32 22.74 -9.49
C ARG A 180 11.82 22.55 -9.57
N VAL A 181 11.29 21.40 -9.21
CA VAL A 181 9.85 21.07 -9.35
C VAL A 181 9.11 21.22 -8.03
N LEU A 182 9.74 20.87 -6.90
CA LEU A 182 9.12 20.88 -5.56
C LEU A 182 9.68 21.96 -4.63
N GLY A 183 10.79 22.66 -5.01
CA GLY A 183 11.50 23.64 -4.19
C GLY A 183 10.97 25.07 -4.25
#